data_89a35897ce298de2e8702c746796c43f
#
_entry.id   89a35897ce298de2e8702c746796c43f
#
_cell.length_a   1.000
_cell.length_b   1.000
_cell.length_c   1.000
_cell.angle_alpha   90.00
_cell.angle_beta   90.00
_cell.angle_gamma   90.00
#
_symmetry.space_group_name_H-M   'P 1'
#
loop_
_entity.id
_entity.type
_entity.pdbx_description
1 polymer ?
#
loop_
_entity_poly.entity_id
_entity_poly.type
_entity_poly.pdbx_seq_one_letter_code
_entity_poly.pdbx_strand_id
1 'polypeptide(L)'
;NGWLFISSNADTHASLKPVISMWLSIAIRGLLAMGENRNRRVWIFADELPTLHKLPDLVEILPEARKFGGCYVFCIQSYAQLEDIYGVKPAATLFDVMNTRAFFRSPSKEIAEFAAGEIGEKEILKASEQYSYGADPVRDGVSTGKEKERETL
;
A
#
# COMPACT_ATOMS: atom_id res chain seq x y z
N ASN A 1 -9.44 -22.88 -16.97
CA ASN A 1 -8.47 -21.96 -16.38
C ASN A 1 -7.70 -21.28 -17.49
N GLY A 2 -7.62 -19.97 -17.51
CA GLY A 2 -6.92 -19.19 -18.52
C GLY A 2 -6.46 -17.86 -17.96
N TRP A 3 -5.55 -17.22 -18.70
CA TRP A 3 -5.07 -15.89 -18.43
C TRP A 3 -5.43 -14.97 -19.58
N LEU A 4 -5.88 -13.77 -19.27
CA LEU A 4 -6.04 -12.69 -20.23
C LEU A 4 -5.05 -11.61 -19.88
N PHE A 5 -4.17 -11.27 -20.82
CA PHE A 5 -3.21 -10.18 -20.69
C PHE A 5 -3.66 -9.01 -21.54
N ILE A 6 -3.74 -7.84 -20.94
CA ILE A 6 -4.04 -6.58 -21.60
C ILE A 6 -2.82 -5.67 -21.39
N SER A 7 -2.12 -5.36 -22.44
CA SER A 7 -0.91 -4.55 -22.37
C SER A 7 -0.90 -3.47 -23.44
N SER A 8 -0.11 -2.44 -23.21
CA SER A 8 0.21 -1.40 -24.19
C SER A 8 1.70 -1.05 -24.09
N ASN A 9 2.25 -0.53 -25.14
CA ASN A 9 3.59 0.03 -25.15
C ASN A 9 3.53 1.55 -24.90
N ALA A 10 4.69 2.18 -24.66
CA ALA A 10 4.77 3.61 -24.35
C ALA A 10 4.11 4.48 -25.43
N ASP A 11 4.28 4.16 -26.71
CA ASP A 11 3.76 4.95 -27.81
C ASP A 11 2.25 4.90 -27.96
N THR A 12 1.65 3.76 -27.61
CA THR A 12 0.20 3.52 -27.77
C THR A 12 -0.58 3.65 -26.48
N HIS A 13 0.09 3.74 -25.33
CA HIS A 13 -0.56 3.75 -24.02
C HIS A 13 -1.63 4.83 -23.89
N ALA A 14 -1.30 6.06 -24.27
CA ALA A 14 -2.23 7.18 -24.17
C ALA A 14 -3.54 6.96 -24.96
N SER A 15 -3.43 6.36 -26.14
CA SER A 15 -4.58 6.05 -27.00
C SER A 15 -5.36 4.84 -26.51
N LEU A 16 -4.70 3.86 -25.93
CA LEU A 16 -5.33 2.62 -25.44
C LEU A 16 -5.83 2.70 -24.00
N LYS A 17 -5.37 3.68 -23.24
CA LYS A 17 -5.78 3.87 -21.83
C LYS A 17 -7.30 3.83 -21.61
N PRO A 18 -8.15 4.53 -22.41
CA PRO A 18 -9.61 4.44 -22.25
C PRO A 18 -10.13 3.02 -22.49
N VAL A 19 -9.60 2.34 -23.51
CA VAL A 19 -10.03 0.98 -23.89
C VAL A 19 -9.65 -0.01 -22.80
N ILE A 20 -8.44 0.04 -22.29
CA ILE A 20 -7.96 -0.82 -21.20
C ILE A 20 -8.81 -0.61 -19.95
N SER A 21 -9.07 0.65 -19.60
CA SER A 21 -9.91 0.99 -18.44
C SER A 21 -11.35 0.46 -18.60
N MET A 22 -11.91 0.59 -19.79
CA MET A 22 -13.23 0.04 -20.13
C MET A 22 -13.26 -1.50 -19.99
N TRP A 23 -12.28 -2.19 -20.56
CA TRP A 23 -12.19 -3.65 -20.47
C TRP A 23 -12.07 -4.13 -19.01
N LEU A 24 -11.27 -3.45 -18.20
CA LEU A 24 -11.15 -3.77 -16.80
C LEU A 24 -12.46 -3.56 -16.04
N SER A 25 -13.17 -2.45 -16.31
CA SER A 25 -14.51 -2.21 -15.73
C SER A 25 -15.52 -3.29 -16.14
N ILE A 26 -15.51 -3.71 -17.41
CA ILE A 26 -16.38 -4.80 -17.89
C ILE A 26 -16.05 -6.12 -17.20
N ALA A 27 -14.76 -6.43 -17.01
CA ALA A 27 -14.34 -7.66 -16.34
C ALA A 27 -14.77 -7.67 -14.86
N ILE A 28 -14.63 -6.55 -14.17
CA ILE A 28 -15.06 -6.39 -12.77
C ILE A 28 -16.58 -6.56 -12.66
N ARG A 29 -17.35 -5.86 -13.50
CA ARG A 29 -18.82 -5.99 -13.52
C ARG A 29 -19.28 -7.40 -13.93
N GLY A 30 -18.58 -8.02 -14.88
CA GLY A 30 -18.84 -9.39 -15.29
C GLY A 30 -18.68 -10.40 -14.14
N LEU A 31 -17.67 -10.19 -13.30
CA LEU A 31 -17.49 -11.01 -12.10
C LEU A 31 -18.68 -10.89 -11.14
N LEU A 32 -19.21 -9.68 -10.92
CA LEU A 32 -20.39 -9.47 -10.08
C LEU A 32 -21.63 -10.14 -10.68
N ALA A 33 -21.80 -10.03 -12.00
CA ALA A 33 -22.94 -10.62 -12.71
C ALA A 33 -22.97 -12.16 -12.63
N MET A 34 -21.84 -12.80 -12.34
CA MET A 34 -21.78 -14.26 -12.14
C MET A 34 -22.37 -14.72 -10.79
N GLY A 35 -22.83 -13.79 -9.94
CA GLY A 35 -23.39 -14.11 -8.63
C GLY A 35 -22.34 -14.44 -7.57
N GLU A 36 -22.78 -14.46 -6.31
CA GLU A 36 -21.91 -14.75 -5.17
C GLU A 36 -21.37 -16.17 -5.20
N ASN A 37 -20.07 -16.31 -5.01
CA ASN A 37 -19.41 -17.60 -4.91
C ASN A 37 -18.06 -17.45 -4.18
N ARG A 38 -18.03 -17.81 -2.93
CA ARG A 38 -16.82 -17.71 -2.07
C ARG A 38 -15.72 -18.72 -2.42
N ASN A 39 -16.03 -19.73 -3.20
CA ASN A 39 -15.05 -20.74 -3.64
C ASN A 39 -14.41 -20.37 -4.98
N ARG A 40 -14.99 -19.41 -5.71
CA ARG A 40 -14.39 -18.86 -6.93
C ARG A 40 -13.19 -18.00 -6.58
N ARG A 41 -12.19 -18.01 -7.47
CA ARG A 41 -11.06 -17.09 -7.40
C ARG A 41 -10.79 -16.55 -8.80
N VAL A 42 -11.09 -15.28 -9.00
CA VAL A 42 -10.74 -14.54 -10.22
C VAL A 42 -9.75 -13.46 -9.82
N TRP A 43 -8.53 -13.63 -10.27
CA TRP A 43 -7.44 -12.71 -9.98
C TRP A 43 -7.39 -11.60 -11.02
N ILE A 44 -7.32 -10.38 -10.55
CA ILE A 44 -7.17 -9.17 -11.36
C ILE A 44 -5.91 -8.45 -10.87
N PHE A 45 -4.94 -8.34 -11.77
CA PHE A 45 -3.68 -7.67 -11.51
C PHE A 45 -3.64 -6.37 -12.31
N ALA A 46 -3.41 -5.24 -11.67
CA ALA A 46 -3.09 -3.98 -12.31
C ALA A 46 -1.73 -3.52 -11.81
N ASP A 47 -0.72 -3.68 -12.65
CA ASP A 47 0.69 -3.44 -12.35
C ASP A 47 0.95 -1.96 -12.00
N GLU A 48 0.20 -1.04 -12.58
CA GLU A 48 0.25 0.38 -12.26
C GLU A 48 -1.16 0.96 -12.36
N LEU A 49 -1.95 0.83 -11.29
CA LEU A 49 -3.34 1.29 -11.30
C LEU A 49 -3.51 2.77 -11.68
N PRO A 50 -2.65 3.71 -11.22
CA PRO A 50 -2.77 5.11 -11.59
C PRO A 50 -2.50 5.43 -13.06
N THR A 51 -1.96 4.52 -13.85
CA THR A 51 -1.79 4.75 -15.30
C THR A 51 -3.09 4.63 -16.08
N LEU A 52 -4.11 4.03 -15.50
CA LEU A 52 -5.43 3.89 -16.10
C LEU A 52 -6.29 5.14 -15.85
N HIS A 53 -7.41 5.24 -16.55
CA HIS A 53 -8.46 6.19 -16.17
C HIS A 53 -9.11 5.76 -14.86
N LYS A 54 -9.70 6.73 -14.17
CA LYS A 54 -10.55 6.44 -13.02
C LYS A 54 -11.57 5.35 -13.38
N LEU A 55 -11.58 4.28 -12.60
CA LEU A 55 -12.57 3.22 -12.67
C LEU A 55 -13.68 3.53 -11.66
N PRO A 56 -14.82 4.09 -12.10
CA PRO A 56 -15.82 4.62 -11.18
C PRO A 56 -16.33 3.57 -10.20
N ASP A 57 -16.51 2.36 -10.70
CA ASP A 57 -17.09 1.25 -9.94
C ASP A 57 -16.10 0.63 -8.94
N LEU A 58 -14.79 0.88 -9.08
CA LEU A 58 -13.78 0.18 -8.30
C LEU A 58 -13.93 0.45 -6.80
N VAL A 59 -14.18 1.70 -6.42
CA VAL A 59 -14.35 2.11 -5.02
C VAL A 59 -15.57 1.46 -4.39
N GLU A 60 -16.64 1.29 -5.16
CA GLU A 60 -17.90 0.71 -4.67
C GLU A 60 -17.83 -0.82 -4.63
N ILE A 61 -17.20 -1.41 -5.63
CA ILE A 61 -17.21 -2.87 -5.82
C ILE A 61 -16.17 -3.57 -4.96
N LEU A 62 -15.01 -2.94 -4.76
CA LEU A 62 -13.87 -3.59 -4.11
C LEU A 62 -14.19 -4.14 -2.71
N PRO A 63 -14.92 -3.42 -1.84
CA PRO A 63 -15.29 -3.93 -0.51
C PRO A 63 -16.13 -5.22 -0.57
N GLU A 64 -16.91 -5.38 -1.63
CA GLU A 64 -17.80 -6.52 -1.80
C GLU A 64 -17.24 -7.64 -2.68
N ALA A 65 -16.20 -7.36 -3.43
CA ALA A 65 -15.63 -8.26 -4.43
C ALA A 65 -15.32 -9.66 -3.91
N ARG A 66 -14.93 -9.77 -2.63
CA ARG A 66 -14.67 -11.04 -1.96
C ARG A 66 -15.86 -11.99 -1.98
N LYS A 67 -17.09 -11.49 -1.87
CA LYS A 67 -18.32 -12.31 -1.91
C LYS A 67 -18.47 -13.02 -3.26
N PHE A 68 -18.01 -12.35 -4.31
CA PHE A 68 -18.09 -12.84 -5.70
C PHE A 68 -16.84 -13.61 -6.13
N GLY A 69 -15.87 -13.77 -5.24
CA GLY A 69 -14.63 -14.47 -5.54
C GLY A 69 -13.57 -13.64 -6.25
N GLY A 70 -13.69 -12.31 -6.21
CA GLY A 70 -12.68 -11.38 -6.74
C GLY A 70 -11.46 -11.30 -5.84
N CYS A 71 -10.28 -11.42 -6.44
CA CYS A 71 -8.99 -11.24 -5.82
C CYS A 71 -8.24 -10.16 -6.60
N TYR A 72 -7.89 -9.06 -5.94
CA TYR A 72 -7.30 -7.91 -6.60
C TYR A 72 -5.89 -7.67 -6.10
N VAL A 73 -4.98 -7.44 -7.03
CA VAL A 73 -3.61 -7.03 -6.77
C VAL A 73 -3.34 -5.75 -7.54
N PHE A 74 -3.15 -4.67 -6.83
CA PHE A 74 -2.86 -3.37 -7.41
C PHE A 74 -1.48 -2.90 -6.99
N CYS A 75 -0.69 -2.46 -7.94
CA CYS A 75 0.57 -1.79 -7.67
C CYS A 75 0.39 -0.28 -7.90
N ILE A 76 1.04 0.49 -7.07
CA ILE A 76 1.14 1.95 -7.18
C ILE A 76 2.56 2.38 -6.87
N GLN A 77 3.06 3.36 -7.56
CA GLN A 77 4.38 3.94 -7.29
C GLN A 77 4.28 5.09 -6.28
N SER A 78 3.17 5.80 -6.29
CA SER A 78 2.93 6.96 -5.43
C SER A 78 1.47 7.03 -5.02
N TYR A 79 1.24 7.27 -3.73
CA TYR A 79 -0.11 7.49 -3.20
C TYR A 79 -0.73 8.79 -3.75
N ALA A 80 0.10 9.83 -3.96
CA ALA A 80 -0.36 11.09 -4.54
C ALA A 80 -0.96 10.90 -5.94
N GLN A 81 -0.39 10.02 -6.78
CA GLN A 81 -0.97 9.71 -8.09
C GLN A 81 -2.36 9.04 -7.98
N LEU A 82 -2.57 8.23 -6.95
CA LEU A 82 -3.87 7.64 -6.70
C LEU A 82 -4.90 8.71 -6.28
N GLU A 83 -4.47 9.66 -5.45
CA GLU A 83 -5.31 10.81 -5.05
C GLU A 83 -5.65 11.73 -6.21
N ASP A 84 -4.71 11.98 -7.11
CA ASP A 84 -4.94 12.81 -8.31
C ASP A 84 -6.03 12.22 -9.22
N ILE A 85 -6.11 10.90 -9.30
CA ILE A 85 -7.07 10.22 -10.18
C ILE A 85 -8.41 10.00 -9.50
N TYR A 86 -8.40 9.53 -8.27
CA TYR A 86 -9.61 9.13 -7.57
C TYR A 86 -10.16 10.22 -6.66
N GLY A 87 -9.33 11.16 -6.22
CA GLY A 87 -9.60 12.12 -5.16
C GLY A 87 -9.19 11.57 -3.79
N VAL A 88 -8.92 12.46 -2.83
CA VAL A 88 -8.38 12.14 -1.51
C VAL A 88 -9.20 11.07 -0.77
N LYS A 89 -10.51 11.27 -0.62
CA LYS A 89 -11.36 10.31 0.12
C LYS A 89 -11.50 8.95 -0.56
N PRO A 90 -11.78 8.87 -1.88
CA PRO A 90 -11.85 7.58 -2.55
C PRO A 90 -10.51 6.84 -2.59
N ALA A 91 -9.37 7.54 -2.72
CA ALA A 91 -8.05 6.94 -2.65
C ALA A 91 -7.80 6.30 -1.27
N ALA A 92 -8.14 7.01 -0.20
CA ALA A 92 -8.08 6.46 1.16
C ALA A 92 -8.98 5.23 1.30
N THR A 93 -10.22 5.28 0.81
CA THR A 93 -11.12 4.12 0.84
C THR A 93 -10.54 2.91 0.10
N LEU A 94 -9.97 3.12 -1.10
CA LEU A 94 -9.30 2.05 -1.84
C LEU A 94 -8.14 1.45 -1.05
N PHE A 95 -7.38 2.29 -0.37
CA PHE A 95 -6.25 1.86 0.43
C PHE A 95 -6.70 1.05 1.67
N ASP A 96 -7.75 1.50 2.35
CA ASP A 96 -8.27 0.86 3.57
C ASP A 96 -8.84 -0.55 3.32
N VAL A 97 -9.42 -0.79 2.14
CA VAL A 97 -9.97 -2.11 1.79
C VAL A 97 -8.89 -3.12 1.36
N MET A 98 -7.65 -2.66 1.12
CA MET A 98 -6.51 -3.54 0.81
C MET A 98 -5.94 -4.12 2.09
N ASN A 99 -6.37 -5.33 2.46
CA ASN A 99 -5.99 -6.00 3.71
C ASN A 99 -4.52 -6.46 3.74
N THR A 100 -3.92 -6.68 2.58
CA THR A 100 -2.51 -7.09 2.47
C THR A 100 -1.76 -6.03 1.68
N ARG A 101 -0.72 -5.50 2.29
CA ARG A 101 0.12 -4.46 1.71
C ARG A 101 1.57 -4.91 1.70
N ALA A 102 2.24 -4.73 0.58
CA ALA A 102 3.66 -4.98 0.44
C ALA A 102 4.36 -3.65 0.10
N PHE A 103 5.23 -3.22 0.98
CA PHE A 103 6.04 -2.02 0.79
C PHE A 103 7.42 -2.42 0.32
N PHE A 104 7.81 -1.93 -0.82
CA PHE A 104 9.18 -2.03 -1.33
C PHE A 104 9.95 -0.76 -0.98
N ARG A 105 11.19 -0.65 -1.46
CA ARG A 105 11.98 0.56 -1.26
C ARG A 105 11.22 1.78 -1.77
N SER A 106 10.91 2.71 -0.86
CA SER A 106 10.29 3.97 -1.21
C SER A 106 11.32 5.11 -1.12
N PRO A 107 11.46 5.94 -2.16
CA PRO A 107 12.24 7.17 -2.08
C PRO A 107 11.47 8.29 -1.36
N SER A 108 10.16 8.15 -1.20
CA SER A 108 9.30 9.14 -0.57
C SER A 108 9.25 8.95 0.93
N LYS A 109 9.48 10.04 1.65
CA LYS A 109 9.40 10.09 3.11
C LYS A 109 7.98 9.78 3.59
N GLU A 110 6.98 10.28 2.88
CA GLU A 110 5.56 10.11 3.22
C GLU A 110 5.16 8.63 3.20
N ILE A 111 5.60 7.88 2.19
CA ILE A 111 5.31 6.44 2.10
C ILE A 111 6.08 5.68 3.18
N ALA A 112 7.32 6.08 3.47
CA ALA A 112 8.12 5.44 4.52
C ALA A 112 7.49 5.65 5.91
N GLU A 113 7.05 6.87 6.22
CA GLU A 113 6.36 7.19 7.48
C GLU A 113 5.01 6.47 7.58
N PHE A 114 4.27 6.40 6.47
CA PHE A 114 3.03 5.63 6.42
C PHE A 114 3.27 4.15 6.69
N ALA A 115 4.24 3.53 6.01
CA ALA A 115 4.59 2.13 6.21
C ALA A 115 5.04 1.84 7.65
N ALA A 116 5.85 2.73 8.23
CA ALA A 116 6.27 2.63 9.62
C ALA A 116 5.07 2.70 10.58
N GLY A 117 4.12 3.60 10.33
CA GLY A 117 2.89 3.70 11.13
C GLY A 117 2.01 2.45 11.07
N GLU A 118 1.93 1.79 9.89
CA GLU A 118 1.18 0.54 9.72
C GLU A 118 1.84 -0.66 10.42
N ILE A 119 3.18 -0.68 10.45
CA ILE A 119 3.94 -1.74 11.13
C ILE A 119 3.88 -1.57 12.65
N GLY A 120 3.84 -0.30 13.10
CA GLY A 120 3.81 0.04 14.51
C GLY A 120 5.19 0.26 15.12
N GLU A 121 5.21 0.64 16.38
CA GLU A 121 6.40 0.96 17.15
C GLU A 121 6.49 0.06 18.36
N LYS A 122 7.71 -0.30 18.76
CA LYS A 122 7.98 -0.92 20.05
C LYS A 122 8.81 0.01 20.93
N GLU A 123 8.52 0.03 22.22
CA GLU A 123 9.39 0.67 23.19
C GLU A 123 10.55 -0.25 23.55
N ILE A 124 11.76 0.23 23.35
CA ILE A 124 12.98 -0.44 23.82
C ILE A 124 13.61 0.35 24.96
N LEU A 125 14.07 -0.37 25.97
CA LEU A 125 14.86 0.22 27.05
C LEU A 125 16.32 0.16 26.65
N LYS A 126 16.89 1.32 26.30
CA LYS A 126 18.34 1.43 26.13
C LYS A 126 18.97 1.77 27.48
N ALA A 127 19.92 0.96 27.91
CA ALA A 127 20.79 1.31 29.01
C ALA A 127 21.91 2.18 28.46
N SER A 128 22.01 3.41 28.93
CA SER A 128 23.15 4.30 28.64
C SER A 128 24.07 4.31 29.86
N GLU A 129 25.33 4.01 29.65
CA GLU A 129 26.37 4.18 30.65
C GLU A 129 27.22 5.40 30.26
N GLN A 130 27.21 6.40 31.11
CA GLN A 130 27.99 7.59 30.89
C GLN A 130 29.15 7.60 31.88
N TYR A 131 30.36 7.54 31.34
CA TYR A 131 31.58 7.63 32.12
C TYR A 131 32.10 9.09 32.09
N SER A 132 32.20 9.70 33.25
CA SER A 132 32.87 11.00 33.36
C SER A 132 34.27 10.81 33.98
N TYR A 133 35.29 11.20 33.23
CA TYR A 133 36.67 11.24 33.69
C TYR A 133 37.01 12.67 34.06
N GLY A 134 37.26 12.92 35.35
CA GLY A 134 37.75 14.20 35.84
C GLY A 134 39.25 14.20 35.96
N ALA A 135 39.88 15.38 36.02
CA ALA A 135 41.30 15.54 36.35
C ALA A 135 41.61 15.16 37.81
N ASP A 136 40.59 14.89 38.61
CA ASP A 136 40.69 14.54 40.03
C ASP A 136 40.07 13.15 40.25
N PRO A 137 40.87 12.13 40.64
CA PRO A 137 40.39 10.75 40.76
C PRO A 137 39.28 10.53 41.80
N VAL A 138 38.99 11.53 42.62
CA VAL A 138 37.87 11.49 43.59
C VAL A 138 36.52 11.79 42.95
N ARG A 139 36.49 12.25 41.66
CA ARG A 139 35.27 12.65 40.94
C ARG A 139 34.92 11.76 39.77
N ASP A 140 35.55 10.61 39.62
CA ASP A 140 35.17 9.66 38.62
C ASP A 140 33.81 9.06 38.98
N GLY A 141 32.82 9.35 38.17
CA GLY A 141 31.44 8.89 38.37
C GLY A 141 30.95 8.04 37.19
N VAL A 142 30.29 6.95 37.51
CA VAL A 142 29.54 6.18 36.53
C VAL A 142 28.07 6.51 36.73
N SER A 143 27.45 7.09 35.74
CA SER A 143 26.01 7.31 35.71
C SER A 143 25.37 6.31 34.77
N THR A 144 24.48 5.48 35.31
CA THR A 144 23.64 4.55 34.52
C THR A 144 22.26 5.15 34.33
N GLY A 145 21.93 5.51 33.11
CA GLY A 145 20.61 5.96 32.72
C GLY A 145 19.85 4.83 31.96
N LYS A 146 18.55 4.75 32.18
CA LYS A 146 17.65 3.95 31.32
C LYS A 146 16.79 4.91 30.54
N GLU A 147 16.96 4.95 29.23
CA GLU A 147 16.17 5.76 28.35
C GLU A 147 15.20 4.89 27.56
N LYS A 148 13.95 5.31 27.49
CA LYS A 148 12.97 4.66 26.64
C LYS A 148 13.04 5.27 25.24
N GLU A 149 13.36 4.46 24.27
CA GLU A 149 13.36 4.84 22.87
C GLU A 149 12.28 4.07 22.12
N ARG A 150 11.60 4.73 21.18
CA ARG A 150 10.65 4.09 20.29
C ARG A 150 11.34 3.73 18.98
N GLU A 151 11.23 2.51 18.59
CA GLU A 151 11.79 1.98 17.35
C GLU A 151 10.66 1.34 16.54
N THR A 152 10.63 1.58 15.22
CA THR A 152 9.70 0.91 14.31
C THR A 152 10.01 -0.59 14.28
N LEU A 153 9.00 -1.41 14.36
CA LEU A 153 9.10 -2.87 14.32
C LEU A 153 9.58 -3.40 12.98
#